data_eef358ab92510066f8763bc6b896a40e
#
_entry.id   eef358ab92510066f8763bc6b896a40e
#
_cell.length_a   1.000
_cell.length_b   1.000
_cell.length_c   1.000
_cell.angle_alpha   90.00
_cell.angle_beta   90.00
_cell.angle_gamma   90.00
#
_symmetry.space_group_name_H-M   'P 1'
#
loop_
_entity.id
_entity.type
_entity.pdbx_description
1 polymer ?
#
loop_
_entity_poly.entity_id
_entity_poly.type
_entity_poly.pdbx_seq_one_letter_code
_entity_poly.pdbx_strand_id
1 'polypeptide(L)'
;MKKNNKIFSICLFILTFLFIISMVLLCFKYVNISKTNKEVSNSVVPKKDILIVSEEIKSVRDKYNNDDVIALLNFDNYEYSIPVVKTNDNSYYLTHALDKSKSIIGSTFMDYRHSSDSKQINIYGHNSVRYKVPFKELEGYLNKEYYENNKYIEMKINNEKRIYEIFGVSVVEKSSK
;
A
#
# COMPACT_ATOMS: atom_id res chain seq x y z
N MET A 1 -47.15 24.81 30.53
CA MET A 1 -46.36 23.58 30.49
C MET A 1 -46.39 22.79 29.16
N LYS A 2 -47.46 22.81 28.36
CA LYS A 2 -47.51 22.02 27.08
C LYS A 2 -46.57 22.46 25.96
N LYS A 3 -46.08 23.72 25.93
CA LYS A 3 -45.24 24.24 24.83
C LYS A 3 -43.78 23.75 24.90
N ASN A 4 -43.25 23.57 26.12
CA ASN A 4 -41.85 23.09 26.31
C ASN A 4 -41.67 21.63 25.90
N ASN A 5 -42.70 20.80 26.06
CA ASN A 5 -42.60 19.38 25.68
C ASN A 5 -42.54 19.17 24.16
N LYS A 6 -43.18 20.05 23.36
CA LYS A 6 -43.09 19.99 21.89
C LYS A 6 -41.71 20.35 21.39
N ILE A 7 -41.10 21.41 21.95
CA ILE A 7 -39.74 21.83 21.58
C ILE A 7 -38.72 20.73 21.95
N PHE A 8 -38.83 20.17 23.15
CA PHE A 8 -37.98 19.06 23.58
C PHE A 8 -38.11 17.84 22.66
N SER A 9 -39.33 17.46 22.26
CA SER A 9 -39.57 16.36 21.34
C SER A 9 -38.97 16.61 19.96
N ILE A 10 -39.03 17.84 19.43
CA ILE A 10 -38.44 18.25 18.17
C ILE A 10 -36.88 18.15 18.24
N CYS A 11 -36.31 18.71 19.33
CA CYS A 11 -34.85 18.60 19.54
C CYS A 11 -34.37 17.16 19.63
N LEU A 12 -35.09 16.29 20.33
CA LEU A 12 -34.76 14.87 20.43
C LEU A 12 -34.84 14.19 19.06
N PHE A 13 -35.86 14.50 18.25
CA PHE A 13 -36.03 13.98 16.92
C PHE A 13 -34.87 14.41 15.99
N ILE A 14 -34.46 15.67 16.05
CA ILE A 14 -33.28 16.16 15.28
C ILE A 14 -32.00 15.46 15.72
N LEU A 15 -31.82 15.27 17.02
CA LEU A 15 -30.63 14.61 17.56
C LEU A 15 -30.53 13.13 17.11
N THR A 16 -31.67 12.40 17.16
CA THR A 16 -31.72 11.01 16.68
C THR A 16 -31.48 10.92 15.18
N PHE A 17 -32.02 11.86 14.41
CA PHE A 17 -31.80 11.92 12.97
C PHE A 17 -30.33 12.18 12.61
N LEU A 18 -29.69 13.13 13.29
CA LEU A 18 -28.25 13.39 13.13
C LEU A 18 -27.40 12.18 13.53
N PHE A 19 -27.79 11.46 14.59
CA PHE A 19 -27.11 10.24 15.01
C PHE A 19 -27.20 9.13 13.94
N ILE A 20 -28.38 8.95 13.35
CA ILE A 20 -28.57 7.97 12.26
C ILE A 20 -27.70 8.33 11.05
N ILE A 21 -27.68 9.59 10.65
CA ILE A 21 -26.82 10.06 9.54
C ILE A 21 -25.35 9.78 9.85
N SER A 22 -24.89 10.08 11.06
CA SER A 22 -23.51 9.79 11.50
C SER A 22 -23.19 8.31 11.43
N MET A 23 -24.09 7.43 11.85
CA MET A 23 -23.93 6.00 11.77
C MET A 23 -23.82 5.50 10.32
N VAL A 24 -24.66 6.01 9.42
CA VAL A 24 -24.63 5.66 7.99
C VAL A 24 -23.29 6.09 7.37
N LEU A 25 -22.82 7.29 7.68
CA LEU A 25 -21.52 7.78 7.18
C LEU A 25 -20.35 6.93 7.70
N LEU A 26 -20.40 6.52 8.97
CA LEU A 26 -19.39 5.61 9.55
C LEU A 26 -19.40 4.23 8.88
N CYS A 27 -20.58 3.66 8.65
CA CYS A 27 -20.73 2.39 7.94
C CYS A 27 -20.16 2.48 6.51
N PHE A 28 -20.49 3.54 5.78
CA PHE A 28 -19.97 3.77 4.43
C PHE A 28 -18.45 3.89 4.41
N LYS A 29 -17.88 4.65 5.37
CA LYS A 29 -16.44 4.76 5.54
C LYS A 29 -15.78 3.43 5.86
N TYR A 30 -16.39 2.62 6.73
CA TYR A 30 -15.88 1.29 7.07
C TYR A 30 -15.89 0.33 5.88
N VAL A 31 -16.98 0.32 5.09
CA VAL A 31 -17.08 -0.49 3.87
C VAL A 31 -15.99 -0.11 2.86
N ASN A 32 -15.76 1.20 2.65
CA ASN A 32 -14.71 1.66 1.75
C ASN A 32 -13.31 1.25 2.23
N ILE A 33 -13.02 1.36 3.52
CA ILE A 33 -11.74 0.92 4.09
C ILE A 33 -11.55 -0.60 3.91
N SER A 34 -12.61 -1.38 4.17
CA SER A 34 -12.57 -2.85 4.01
C SER A 34 -12.32 -3.24 2.55
N LYS A 35 -12.99 -2.57 1.59
CA LYS A 35 -12.77 -2.78 0.16
C LYS A 35 -11.32 -2.48 -0.23
N THR A 36 -10.80 -1.34 0.20
CA THR A 36 -9.42 -0.93 -0.09
C THR A 36 -8.40 -1.90 0.54
N ASN A 37 -8.62 -2.36 1.77
CA ASN A 37 -7.75 -3.35 2.40
C ASN A 37 -7.76 -4.70 1.65
N LYS A 38 -8.90 -5.09 1.07
CA LYS A 38 -8.99 -6.28 0.22
C LYS A 38 -8.21 -6.09 -1.10
N GLU A 39 -8.25 -4.89 -1.69
CA GLU A 39 -7.43 -4.54 -2.87
C GLU A 39 -5.93 -4.68 -2.54
N VAL A 40 -5.47 -4.19 -1.38
CA VAL A 40 -4.09 -4.37 -0.92
C VAL A 40 -3.73 -5.84 -0.79
N SER A 41 -4.57 -6.61 -0.09
CA SER A 41 -4.34 -8.05 0.10
C SER A 41 -4.27 -8.80 -1.24
N ASN A 42 -5.04 -8.38 -2.23
CA ASN A 42 -5.01 -8.97 -3.56
C ASN A 42 -3.80 -8.49 -4.39
N SER A 43 -3.17 -7.36 -4.03
CA SER A 43 -2.02 -6.80 -4.74
C SER A 43 -0.68 -7.40 -4.33
N VAL A 44 -0.65 -8.24 -3.30
CA VAL A 44 0.56 -8.94 -2.83
C VAL A 44 0.54 -10.41 -3.24
N VAL A 45 1.73 -10.98 -3.42
CA VAL A 45 1.91 -12.37 -3.82
C VAL A 45 2.52 -13.15 -2.65
N PRO A 46 1.97 -14.31 -2.26
CA PRO A 46 2.59 -15.14 -1.23
C PRO A 46 4.04 -15.48 -1.58
N LYS A 47 4.95 -15.37 -0.60
CA LYS A 47 6.35 -15.75 -0.76
C LYS A 47 6.42 -17.27 -0.97
N LYS A 48 6.79 -17.69 -2.17
CA LYS A 48 6.89 -19.11 -2.54
C LYS A 48 8.35 -19.45 -2.84
N ASP A 49 8.80 -20.59 -2.31
CA ASP A 49 10.16 -21.09 -2.53
C ASP A 49 10.37 -21.53 -3.98
N ILE A 50 11.46 -21.04 -4.55
CA ILE A 50 12.20 -21.57 -5.72
C ILE A 50 11.37 -21.80 -6.99
N LEU A 51 11.10 -20.70 -7.70
CA LEU A 51 10.90 -20.68 -9.15
C LEU A 51 11.93 -19.73 -9.77
N ILE A 52 12.25 -19.93 -11.05
CA ILE A 52 13.12 -18.99 -11.79
C ILE A 52 12.51 -17.59 -11.67
N VAL A 53 13.31 -16.61 -11.27
CA VAL A 53 12.86 -15.22 -10.96
C VAL A 53 11.98 -14.64 -12.07
N SER A 54 12.30 -14.91 -13.33
CA SER A 54 11.50 -14.50 -14.49
C SER A 54 10.10 -15.12 -14.52
N GLU A 55 9.95 -16.36 -14.06
CA GLU A 55 8.64 -17.04 -14.01
C GLU A 55 7.74 -16.49 -12.92
N GLU A 56 8.30 -16.12 -11.76
CA GLU A 56 7.54 -15.50 -10.70
C GLU A 56 6.99 -14.12 -11.14
N ILE A 57 7.84 -13.28 -11.77
CA ILE A 57 7.42 -11.99 -12.31
C ILE A 57 6.37 -12.18 -13.41
N LYS A 58 6.56 -13.16 -14.30
CA LYS A 58 5.62 -13.50 -15.35
C LYS A 58 4.27 -13.93 -14.77
N SER A 59 4.27 -14.79 -13.75
CA SER A 59 3.04 -15.22 -13.08
C SER A 59 2.23 -14.05 -12.52
N VAL A 60 2.92 -13.01 -11.98
CA VAL A 60 2.26 -11.80 -11.51
C VAL A 60 1.72 -10.96 -12.67
N ARG A 61 2.47 -10.82 -13.77
CA ARG A 61 2.01 -10.15 -14.99
C ARG A 61 0.75 -10.81 -15.54
N ASP A 62 0.76 -12.12 -15.66
CA ASP A 62 -0.37 -12.89 -16.18
C ASP A 62 -1.60 -12.76 -15.24
N LYS A 63 -1.39 -12.83 -13.93
CA LYS A 63 -2.45 -12.68 -12.92
C LYS A 63 -3.17 -11.36 -13.00
N TYR A 64 -2.44 -10.26 -13.23
CA TYR A 64 -2.99 -8.89 -13.24
C TYR A 64 -3.16 -8.33 -14.66
N ASN A 65 -2.83 -9.11 -15.68
CA ASN A 65 -2.77 -8.67 -17.08
C ASN A 65 -2.00 -7.35 -17.21
N ASN A 66 -0.78 -7.32 -16.62
CA ASN A 66 0.00 -6.09 -16.47
C ASN A 66 1.50 -6.32 -16.71
N ASP A 67 1.98 -5.97 -17.90
CA ASP A 67 3.39 -6.07 -18.28
C ASP A 67 4.29 -5.02 -17.59
N ASP A 68 3.71 -4.02 -16.93
CA ASP A 68 4.48 -3.01 -16.19
C ASP A 68 5.15 -3.57 -14.92
N VAL A 69 4.79 -4.79 -14.48
CA VAL A 69 5.45 -5.45 -13.35
C VAL A 69 6.86 -5.83 -13.74
N ILE A 70 7.86 -5.26 -13.06
CA ILE A 70 9.29 -5.43 -13.39
C ILE A 70 10.09 -6.12 -12.30
N ALA A 71 9.60 -6.10 -11.07
CA ALA A 71 10.33 -6.67 -9.93
C ALA A 71 9.35 -7.14 -8.83
N LEU A 72 9.91 -7.94 -7.90
CA LEU A 72 9.28 -8.32 -6.65
C LEU A 72 10.22 -7.95 -5.51
N LEU A 73 9.69 -7.28 -4.47
CA LEU A 73 10.39 -7.01 -3.23
C LEU A 73 9.94 -7.98 -2.15
N ASN A 74 10.90 -8.54 -1.43
CA ASN A 74 10.68 -9.41 -0.29
C ASN A 74 11.37 -8.81 0.93
N PHE A 75 10.62 -8.60 1.98
CA PHE A 75 11.15 -8.27 3.31
C PHE A 75 11.19 -9.55 4.14
N ASP A 76 12.18 -9.69 5.01
CA ASP A 76 12.37 -10.92 5.78
C ASP A 76 11.16 -11.28 6.65
N ASN A 77 10.46 -10.27 7.17
CA ASN A 77 9.29 -10.41 8.01
C ASN A 77 7.96 -10.52 7.26
N TYR A 78 7.98 -10.53 5.92
CA TYR A 78 6.76 -10.64 5.11
C TYR A 78 6.60 -12.07 4.57
N GLU A 79 5.38 -12.57 4.67
CA GLU A 79 4.99 -13.85 4.06
C GLU A 79 4.67 -13.74 2.57
N TYR A 80 4.79 -12.53 2.00
CA TYR A 80 4.42 -12.22 0.61
C TYR A 80 5.44 -11.33 -0.06
N SER A 81 5.47 -11.39 -1.37
CA SER A 81 6.26 -10.49 -2.22
C SER A 81 5.44 -9.28 -2.63
N ILE A 82 6.07 -8.12 -2.65
CA ILE A 82 5.48 -6.86 -3.11
C ILE A 82 5.83 -6.65 -4.58
N PRO A 83 4.87 -6.68 -5.51
CA PRO A 83 5.12 -6.36 -6.90
C PRO A 83 5.53 -4.91 -7.08
N VAL A 84 6.55 -4.67 -7.90
CA VAL A 84 7.02 -3.34 -8.30
C VAL A 84 6.72 -3.15 -9.77
N VAL A 85 5.98 -2.10 -10.09
CA VAL A 85 5.65 -1.71 -11.45
C VAL A 85 6.50 -0.54 -11.92
N LYS A 86 6.57 -0.32 -13.25
CA LYS A 86 7.26 0.82 -13.84
C LYS A 86 6.53 1.30 -15.09
N THR A 87 6.36 2.62 -15.20
CA THR A 87 5.86 3.31 -16.40
C THR A 87 6.85 4.38 -16.83
N ASN A 88 6.41 5.24 -17.74
CA ASN A 88 7.19 6.39 -18.22
C ASN A 88 7.05 7.65 -17.33
N ASP A 89 6.35 7.54 -16.20
CA ASP A 89 6.12 8.62 -15.24
C ASP A 89 6.05 8.11 -13.80
N ASN A 90 6.08 9.02 -12.82
CA ASN A 90 5.97 8.72 -11.39
C ASN A 90 4.58 9.05 -10.81
N SER A 91 3.57 9.23 -11.65
CA SER A 91 2.23 9.67 -11.22
C SER A 91 1.16 8.60 -11.39
N TYR A 92 1.22 7.80 -12.44
CA TYR A 92 0.19 6.83 -12.80
C TYR A 92 -0.13 5.87 -11.64
N TYR A 93 0.88 5.18 -11.13
CA TYR A 93 0.70 4.19 -10.07
C TYR A 93 0.54 4.77 -8.66
N LEU A 94 0.57 6.10 -8.51
CA LEU A 94 0.10 6.74 -7.27
C LEU A 94 -1.41 6.54 -7.05
N THR A 95 -2.16 6.35 -8.14
CA THR A 95 -3.63 6.28 -8.12
C THR A 95 -4.21 5.08 -8.86
N HIS A 96 -3.38 4.11 -9.23
CA HIS A 96 -3.81 2.89 -9.93
C HIS A 96 -3.26 1.64 -9.24
N ALA A 97 -4.11 0.61 -9.16
CA ALA A 97 -3.76 -0.72 -8.67
C ALA A 97 -2.98 -1.51 -9.73
N LEU A 98 -2.53 -2.73 -9.38
CA LEU A 98 -1.78 -3.61 -10.29
C LEU A 98 -2.59 -4.01 -11.53
N ASP A 99 -3.90 -4.11 -11.44
CA ASP A 99 -4.82 -4.38 -12.56
C ASP A 99 -5.17 -3.13 -13.38
N LYS A 100 -4.45 -2.02 -13.13
CA LYS A 100 -4.65 -0.71 -13.75
C LYS A 100 -5.99 -0.03 -13.43
N SER A 101 -6.78 -0.57 -12.52
CA SER A 101 -7.97 0.10 -12.01
C SER A 101 -7.61 1.28 -11.10
N LYS A 102 -8.52 2.25 -10.94
CA LYS A 102 -8.31 3.36 -10.01
C LYS A 102 -8.26 2.87 -8.58
N SER A 103 -7.25 3.31 -7.83
CA SER A 103 -7.03 2.97 -6.44
C SER A 103 -6.47 4.15 -5.66
N ILE A 104 -7.00 4.42 -4.48
CA ILE A 104 -6.52 5.50 -3.59
C ILE A 104 -5.21 5.14 -2.89
N ILE A 105 -4.82 3.88 -2.92
CA ILE A 105 -3.57 3.39 -2.32
C ILE A 105 -2.48 3.15 -3.38
N GLY A 106 -2.82 3.24 -4.67
CA GLY A 106 -1.87 3.02 -5.75
C GLY A 106 -1.19 1.66 -5.71
N SER A 107 -0.04 1.59 -6.33
CA SER A 107 0.86 0.42 -6.32
C SER A 107 2.29 0.86 -5.99
N THR A 108 3.13 -0.09 -5.60
CA THR A 108 4.57 0.15 -5.44
C THR A 108 5.22 0.24 -6.81
N PHE A 109 5.98 1.32 -7.06
CA PHE A 109 6.56 1.56 -8.39
C PHE A 109 8.01 2.06 -8.33
N MET A 110 8.75 1.74 -9.37
CA MET A 110 10.11 2.24 -9.60
C MET A 110 10.06 3.60 -10.28
N ASP A 111 10.96 4.49 -9.89
CA ASP A 111 11.15 5.78 -10.57
C ASP A 111 11.41 5.57 -12.06
N TYR A 112 10.68 6.28 -12.91
CA TYR A 112 10.76 6.14 -14.38
C TYR A 112 12.16 6.42 -14.94
N ARG A 113 12.99 7.19 -14.22
CA ARG A 113 14.36 7.56 -14.61
C ARG A 113 15.36 6.43 -14.43
N HIS A 114 15.03 5.42 -13.63
CA HIS A 114 15.91 4.27 -13.38
C HIS A 114 15.55 3.10 -14.29
N SER A 115 16.55 2.27 -14.54
CA SER A 115 16.39 0.95 -15.16
C SER A 115 16.75 -0.15 -14.17
N SER A 116 16.50 -1.39 -14.55
CA SER A 116 16.93 -2.56 -13.77
C SER A 116 18.44 -2.59 -13.52
N ASP A 117 19.23 -2.00 -14.41
CA ASP A 117 20.70 -2.00 -14.35
C ASP A 117 21.25 -0.73 -13.69
N SER A 118 20.40 0.17 -13.23
CA SER A 118 20.82 1.38 -12.54
C SER A 118 21.53 1.02 -11.22
N LYS A 119 22.63 1.72 -10.92
CA LYS A 119 23.36 1.57 -9.64
C LYS A 119 22.54 2.03 -8.44
N GLN A 120 21.63 2.98 -8.66
CA GLN A 120 20.66 3.45 -7.69
C GLN A 120 19.27 3.22 -8.23
N ILE A 121 18.40 2.65 -7.42
CA ILE A 121 17.00 2.38 -7.75
C ILE A 121 16.14 3.05 -6.67
N ASN A 122 15.27 3.96 -7.07
CA ASN A 122 14.27 4.55 -6.19
C ASN A 122 12.94 3.81 -6.38
N ILE A 123 12.38 3.34 -5.29
CA ILE A 123 11.08 2.68 -5.27
C ILE A 123 10.15 3.47 -4.37
N TYR A 124 8.96 3.74 -4.86
CA TYR A 124 7.92 4.49 -4.17
C TYR A 124 6.75 3.58 -3.83
N GLY A 125 6.10 3.88 -2.74
CA GLY A 125 4.86 3.23 -2.33
C GLY A 125 4.15 4.09 -1.30
N HIS A 126 2.84 3.95 -1.21
CA HIS A 126 2.07 4.65 -0.19
C HIS A 126 2.39 4.11 1.21
N ASN A 127 2.55 5.03 2.16
CA ASN A 127 2.44 4.76 3.59
C ASN A 127 1.12 5.37 4.08
N SER A 128 0.35 4.64 4.86
CA SER A 128 -0.97 5.08 5.32
C SER A 128 -1.26 4.63 6.74
N VAL A 129 -1.74 5.56 7.56
CA VAL A 129 -2.26 5.25 8.91
C VAL A 129 -3.59 4.52 8.85
N ARG A 130 -4.33 4.67 7.73
CA ARG A 130 -5.71 4.18 7.58
C ARG A 130 -5.79 2.84 6.86
N TYR A 131 -4.91 2.60 5.90
CA TYR A 131 -4.94 1.44 5.01
C TYR A 131 -3.74 0.54 5.26
N LYS A 132 -3.95 -0.77 5.12
CA LYS A 132 -2.87 -1.75 5.16
C LYS A 132 -2.13 -1.72 3.82
N VAL A 133 -1.17 -0.84 3.70
CA VAL A 133 -0.30 -0.74 2.53
C VAL A 133 1.04 -1.40 2.80
N PRO A 134 1.71 -1.99 1.78
CA PRO A 134 2.94 -2.75 1.99
C PRO A 134 4.05 -1.97 2.72
N PHE A 135 4.19 -0.66 2.44
CA PHE A 135 5.25 0.15 3.04
C PHE A 135 4.92 0.71 4.44
N LYS A 136 3.74 0.40 4.99
CA LYS A 136 3.44 0.72 6.39
C LYS A 136 4.41 0.07 7.37
N GLU A 137 4.83 -1.15 7.08
CA GLU A 137 5.76 -1.90 7.91
C GLU A 137 7.17 -1.29 7.97
N LEU A 138 7.53 -0.39 7.05
CA LEU A 138 8.80 0.34 7.11
C LEU A 138 8.94 1.18 8.37
N GLU A 139 7.84 1.58 9.01
CA GLU A 139 7.87 2.26 10.31
C GLU A 139 8.48 1.39 11.43
N GLY A 140 8.39 0.07 11.31
CA GLY A 140 9.03 -0.86 12.23
C GLY A 140 10.54 -0.66 12.34
N TYR A 141 11.20 -0.25 11.25
CA TYR A 141 12.65 -0.01 11.22
C TYR A 141 13.11 1.20 12.06
N LEU A 142 12.20 2.01 12.57
CA LEU A 142 12.52 3.04 13.57
C LEU A 142 12.84 2.41 14.94
N ASN A 143 12.48 1.14 15.14
CA ASN A 143 12.85 0.37 16.32
C ASN A 143 14.12 -0.44 16.03
N LYS A 144 15.12 -0.32 16.94
CA LYS A 144 16.42 -0.97 16.79
C LYS A 144 16.32 -2.50 16.75
N GLU A 145 15.51 -3.10 17.62
CA GLU A 145 15.34 -4.56 17.69
C GLU A 145 14.69 -5.10 16.40
N TYR A 146 13.67 -4.39 15.88
CA TYR A 146 13.03 -4.73 14.63
C TYR A 146 14.05 -4.66 13.47
N TYR A 147 14.86 -3.61 13.40
CA TYR A 147 15.92 -3.46 12.40
C TYR A 147 16.94 -4.61 12.48
N GLU A 148 17.43 -4.94 13.69
CA GLU A 148 18.44 -5.98 13.86
C GLU A 148 17.97 -7.36 13.40
N ASN A 149 16.66 -7.62 13.48
CA ASN A 149 16.05 -8.88 13.05
C ASN A 149 15.61 -8.90 11.58
N ASN A 150 15.59 -7.74 10.89
CA ASN A 150 15.04 -7.61 9.52
C ASN A 150 15.96 -6.75 8.64
N LYS A 151 17.26 -7.00 8.66
CA LYS A 151 18.27 -6.13 8.01
C LYS A 151 18.24 -6.13 6.50
N TYR A 152 17.65 -7.14 5.89
CA TYR A 152 17.81 -7.37 4.45
C TYR A 152 16.50 -7.25 3.71
N ILE A 153 16.60 -6.71 2.49
CA ILE A 153 15.54 -6.70 1.51
C ILE A 153 16.02 -7.47 0.29
N GLU A 154 15.28 -8.46 -0.12
CA GLU A 154 15.50 -9.16 -1.35
C GLU A 154 14.69 -8.50 -2.47
N MET A 155 15.32 -8.24 -3.60
CA MET A 155 14.65 -7.80 -4.82
C MET A 155 14.92 -8.78 -5.94
N LYS A 156 13.85 -9.34 -6.48
CA LYS A 156 13.87 -10.12 -7.71
C LYS A 156 13.57 -9.19 -8.87
N ILE A 157 14.51 -9.04 -9.79
CA ILE A 157 14.37 -8.16 -10.96
C ILE A 157 15.09 -8.77 -12.15
N ASN A 158 14.51 -8.69 -13.34
CA ASN A 158 14.96 -9.43 -14.52
C ASN A 158 15.02 -10.93 -14.22
N ASN A 159 16.23 -11.51 -14.28
CA ASN A 159 16.49 -12.90 -13.91
C ASN A 159 17.46 -12.98 -12.72
N GLU A 160 17.53 -11.95 -11.92
CA GLU A 160 18.46 -11.80 -10.81
C GLU A 160 17.73 -11.69 -9.48
N LYS A 161 18.38 -12.21 -8.46
CA LYS A 161 18.05 -12.00 -7.06
C LYS A 161 19.12 -11.12 -6.44
N ARG A 162 18.73 -9.93 -5.98
CA ARG A 162 19.61 -8.97 -5.33
C ARG A 162 19.24 -8.86 -3.86
N ILE A 163 20.23 -8.80 -2.98
CA ILE A 163 20.02 -8.60 -1.54
C ILE A 163 20.61 -7.25 -1.18
N TYR A 164 19.80 -6.43 -0.54
CA TYR A 164 20.15 -5.10 -0.05
C TYR A 164 20.15 -5.10 1.46
N GLU A 165 21.23 -4.59 2.06
CA GLU A 165 21.28 -4.33 3.49
C GLU A 165 20.72 -2.94 3.78
N ILE A 166 19.80 -2.83 4.73
CA ILE A 166 19.25 -1.55 5.17
C ILE A 166 20.30 -0.86 6.05
N PHE A 167 20.80 0.27 5.59
CA PHE A 167 21.80 1.06 6.33
C PHE A 167 21.24 2.30 7.02
N GLY A 168 20.02 2.70 6.71
CA GLY A 168 19.38 3.84 7.33
C GLY A 168 17.90 3.96 7.01
N VAL A 169 17.14 4.45 7.99
CA VAL A 169 15.71 4.77 7.86
C VAL A 169 15.47 6.13 8.50
N SER A 170 14.67 6.96 7.86
CA SER A 170 14.32 8.27 8.39
C SER A 170 12.87 8.63 8.06
N VAL A 171 12.26 9.40 8.95
CA VAL A 171 10.97 10.06 8.70
C VAL A 171 11.26 11.51 8.40
N VAL A 172 10.81 11.98 7.24
CA VAL A 172 11.00 13.36 6.81
C VAL A 172 9.64 14.03 6.68
N GLU A 173 9.45 15.14 7.38
CA GLU A 173 8.26 15.96 7.22
C GLU A 173 8.28 16.66 5.86
N LYS A 174 7.15 16.60 5.16
CA LYS A 174 7.00 17.35 3.92
C LYS A 174 6.94 18.83 4.26
N SER A 175 8.03 19.57 4.00
CA SER A 175 7.98 21.03 4.07
C SER A 175 6.98 21.53 3.05
N SER A 176 5.92 22.17 3.52
CA SER A 176 5.03 22.96 2.67
C SER A 176 5.84 24.12 2.07
N LYS A 177 6.10 24.05 0.77
CA LYS A 177 6.53 25.22 0.01
C LYS A 177 5.32 25.98 -0.45
#